data_1e59324696b71078871bc0ab8015618d
#
_entry.id   1e59324696b71078871bc0ab8015618d
#
_cell.length_a   1.000
_cell.length_b   1.000
_cell.length_c   1.000
_cell.angle_alpha   90.00
_cell.angle_beta   90.00
_cell.angle_gamma   90.00
#
_symmetry.space_group_name_H-M   'P 1'
#
loop_
_entity.id
_entity.type
_entity.pdbx_description
1 polymer ?
#
loop_
_entity_poly.entity_id
_entity_poly.type
_entity_poly.pdbx_seq_one_letter_code
_entity_poly.pdbx_strand_id
1 'polypeptide(L)'
;MFGKTGRGKTHLSLAIANRVLQNGYNVLYDSAINFLRQGEKEHFGRGGSNDDTLDTLLSCDLLILDDLGTEFHKQFYQSTVYNIINTRMNRDLPTIISTNLNHNEISALYDERITSRIYTTYTCLHFVGQDVRVLKKSRMQNG
;
A
#
# COMPACT_ATOMS: atom_id res chain seq x y z
N MET A 1 3.60 -5.65 3.39
CA MET A 1 4.23 -5.43 4.71
C MET A 1 3.18 -5.03 5.74
N PHE A 2 3.23 -5.57 6.93
CA PHE A 2 2.29 -5.27 7.99
C PHE A 2 3.01 -5.23 9.35
N GLY A 3 2.33 -4.70 10.38
CA GLY A 3 2.86 -4.52 11.72
C GLY A 3 2.51 -3.15 12.28
N LYS A 4 2.83 -2.92 13.54
CA LYS A 4 2.52 -1.65 14.21
C LYS A 4 3.39 -0.51 13.70
N THR A 5 2.91 0.73 13.88
CA THR A 5 3.62 1.95 13.52
C THR A 5 5.03 1.98 14.15
N GLY A 6 6.00 2.51 13.41
CA GLY A 6 7.37 2.66 13.90
C GLY A 6 8.26 1.45 13.73
N ARG A 7 7.77 0.39 13.09
CA ARG A 7 8.53 -0.85 12.93
C ARG A 7 9.28 -0.96 11.59
N GLY A 8 9.47 0.14 10.89
CA GLY A 8 10.34 0.20 9.73
C GLY A 8 9.67 -0.04 8.38
N LYS A 9 8.36 -0.19 8.33
CA LYS A 9 7.63 -0.44 7.08
C LYS A 9 7.85 0.66 6.05
N THR A 10 7.64 1.91 6.45
CA THR A 10 7.82 3.07 5.58
C THR A 10 9.28 3.21 5.14
N HIS A 11 10.22 3.00 6.06
CA HIS A 11 11.65 3.08 5.75
C HIS A 11 12.03 2.06 4.67
N LEU A 12 11.61 0.81 4.80
CA LEU A 12 11.89 -0.23 3.82
C LEU A 12 11.22 0.08 2.48
N SER A 13 9.96 0.53 2.50
CA SER A 13 9.24 0.89 1.28
C SER A 13 9.95 2.00 0.50
N LEU A 14 10.43 3.03 1.21
CA LEU A 14 11.16 4.13 0.59
C LEU A 14 12.51 3.68 0.03
N ALA A 15 13.20 2.78 0.72
CA ALA A 15 14.46 2.22 0.23
C ALA A 15 14.25 1.44 -1.07
N ILE A 16 13.20 0.63 -1.14
CA ILE A 16 12.84 -0.11 -2.36
C ILE A 16 12.46 0.85 -3.47
N ALA A 17 11.64 1.87 -3.19
CA ALA A 17 11.23 2.87 -4.16
C ALA A 17 12.43 3.56 -4.79
N ASN A 18 13.39 3.98 -3.95
CA ASN A 18 14.60 4.64 -4.42
C ASN A 18 15.40 3.75 -5.39
N ARG A 19 15.53 2.47 -5.04
CA ARG A 19 16.23 1.50 -5.90
C ARG A 19 15.54 1.32 -7.25
N VAL A 20 14.22 1.23 -7.24
CA VAL A 20 13.42 1.06 -8.47
C VAL A 20 13.53 2.30 -9.35
N LEU A 21 13.48 3.50 -8.76
CA LEU A 21 13.67 4.76 -9.49
C LEU A 21 15.05 4.84 -10.13
N GLN A 22 16.10 4.41 -9.41
CA GLN A 22 17.47 4.39 -9.95
C GLN A 22 17.58 3.50 -11.18
N ASN A 23 16.77 2.46 -11.28
CA ASN A 23 16.75 1.54 -12.42
C ASN A 23 15.86 2.03 -13.57
N GLY A 24 15.33 3.25 -13.50
CA GLY A 24 14.58 3.87 -14.59
C GLY A 24 13.08 3.57 -14.62
N TYR A 25 12.55 2.94 -13.59
CA TYR A 25 11.12 2.66 -13.49
C TYR A 25 10.39 3.77 -12.74
N ASN A 26 9.08 3.90 -12.99
CA ASN A 26 8.28 4.86 -12.24
C ASN A 26 7.70 4.24 -10.97
N VAL A 27 7.52 5.08 -9.96
CA VAL A 27 7.00 4.67 -8.65
C VAL A 27 5.95 5.67 -8.21
N LEU A 28 4.82 5.17 -7.72
CA LEU A 28 3.85 5.97 -6.98
C LEU A 28 3.89 5.55 -5.52
N TYR A 29 4.01 6.52 -4.64
CA TYR A 29 4.03 6.32 -3.20
C TYR A 29 3.13 7.33 -2.52
N ASP A 30 2.15 6.85 -1.80
CA ASP A 30 1.37 7.67 -0.87
C ASP A 30 0.60 6.76 0.08
N SER A 31 -0.05 7.37 1.07
CA SER A 31 -0.98 6.63 1.91
C SER A 31 -2.19 6.18 1.09
N ALA A 32 -2.75 5.04 1.45
CA ALA A 32 -3.93 4.53 0.77
C ALA A 32 -5.08 5.53 0.83
N ILE A 33 -5.27 6.21 1.97
CA ILE A 33 -6.36 7.20 2.12
C ILE A 33 -6.18 8.39 1.17
N ASN A 34 -4.93 8.84 0.94
CA ASN A 34 -4.69 9.96 0.03
C ASN A 34 -5.04 9.59 -1.42
N PHE A 35 -4.60 8.41 -1.87
CA PHE A 35 -4.95 7.93 -3.21
C PHE A 35 -6.47 7.78 -3.38
N LEU A 36 -7.12 7.21 -2.37
CA LEU A 36 -8.57 6.97 -2.43
C LEU A 36 -9.36 8.28 -2.42
N ARG A 37 -8.94 9.26 -1.65
CA ARG A 37 -9.57 10.59 -1.64
C ARG A 37 -9.40 11.29 -2.98
N GLN A 38 -8.23 11.21 -3.57
CA GLN A 38 -7.98 11.82 -4.87
C GLN A 38 -8.82 11.15 -5.95
N GLY A 39 -8.88 9.82 -5.96
CA GLY A 39 -9.71 9.07 -6.89
C GLY A 39 -11.20 9.35 -6.71
N GLU A 40 -11.66 9.53 -5.46
CA GLU A 40 -13.04 9.90 -5.17
C GLU A 40 -13.38 11.28 -5.72
N LYS A 41 -12.50 12.26 -5.54
CA LYS A 41 -12.69 13.60 -6.08
C LYS A 41 -12.81 13.58 -7.60
N GLU A 42 -11.96 12.83 -8.28
CA GLU A 42 -11.98 12.73 -9.73
C GLU A 42 -13.23 12.00 -10.23
N HIS A 43 -13.63 10.92 -9.53
CA HIS A 43 -14.78 10.12 -9.91
C HIS A 43 -16.10 10.87 -9.72
N PHE A 44 -16.26 11.55 -8.58
CA PHE A 44 -17.49 12.28 -8.24
C PHE A 44 -17.39 13.78 -8.50
N GLY A 45 -16.29 14.26 -9.09
CA GLY A 45 -16.10 15.65 -9.43
C GLY A 45 -16.83 16.05 -10.70
N ARG A 46 -16.58 17.29 -11.15
CA ARG A 46 -17.21 17.87 -12.34
C ARG A 46 -16.94 17.00 -13.56
N GLY A 47 -17.99 16.40 -14.11
CA GLY A 47 -17.92 15.60 -15.32
C GLY A 47 -17.63 14.12 -15.12
N GLY A 48 -17.26 13.68 -13.94
CA GLY A 48 -17.21 12.28 -13.50
C GLY A 48 -16.45 11.27 -14.36
N SER A 49 -15.74 11.71 -15.38
CA SER A 49 -15.18 10.80 -16.38
C SER A 49 -13.66 10.74 -16.41
N ASN A 50 -12.97 11.48 -15.53
CA ASN A 50 -11.52 11.57 -15.58
C ASN A 50 -10.92 10.91 -14.33
N ASP A 51 -10.68 9.61 -14.40
CA ASP A 51 -10.08 8.83 -13.32
C ASP A 51 -8.56 8.73 -13.51
N ASP A 52 -7.88 9.86 -13.71
CA ASP A 52 -6.44 9.90 -13.99
C ASP A 52 -5.62 9.26 -12.87
N THR A 53 -5.98 9.53 -11.62
CA THR A 53 -5.30 8.92 -10.47
C THR A 53 -5.45 7.41 -10.49
N LEU A 54 -6.67 6.91 -10.72
CA LEU A 54 -6.91 5.48 -10.77
C LEU A 54 -6.15 4.83 -11.91
N ASP A 55 -6.18 5.43 -13.11
CA ASP A 55 -5.45 4.91 -14.26
C ASP A 55 -3.96 4.80 -13.96
N THR A 56 -3.39 5.81 -13.31
CA THR A 56 -1.97 5.80 -12.93
C THR A 56 -1.69 4.73 -11.87
N LEU A 57 -2.57 4.56 -10.90
CA LEU A 57 -2.45 3.51 -9.88
C LEU A 57 -2.47 2.11 -10.50
N LEU A 58 -3.26 1.93 -11.55
CA LEU A 58 -3.39 0.63 -12.23
C LEU A 58 -2.22 0.32 -13.16
N SER A 59 -1.44 1.31 -13.57
CA SER A 59 -0.45 1.15 -14.65
C SER A 59 1.00 1.46 -14.26
N CYS A 60 1.26 2.14 -13.15
CA CYS A 60 2.64 2.47 -12.75
C CYS A 60 3.47 1.22 -12.50
N ASP A 61 4.78 1.33 -12.67
CA ASP A 61 5.69 0.18 -12.54
C ASP A 61 5.72 -0.38 -11.11
N LEU A 62 5.80 0.49 -10.12
CA LEU A 62 5.72 0.10 -8.72
C LEU A 62 4.71 0.99 -8.00
N LEU A 63 3.78 0.39 -7.29
CA LEU A 63 2.83 1.09 -6.45
C LEU A 63 3.11 0.75 -4.98
N ILE A 64 3.17 1.78 -4.16
CA ILE A 64 3.29 1.62 -2.71
C ILE A 64 2.06 2.25 -2.06
N LEU A 65 1.21 1.41 -1.51
CA LEU A 65 0.03 1.81 -0.73
C LEU A 65 0.42 1.76 0.74
N ASP A 66 0.67 2.93 1.33
CA ASP A 66 1.05 3.03 2.73
C ASP A 66 -0.18 3.17 3.62
N ASP A 67 -0.11 2.61 4.82
CA ASP A 67 -1.17 2.69 5.84
C ASP A 67 -2.55 2.24 5.34
N LEU A 68 -2.61 1.10 4.65
CA LEU A 68 -3.88 0.51 4.26
C LEU A 68 -4.71 0.17 5.51
N GLY A 69 -5.97 0.54 5.50
CA GLY A 69 -6.89 0.30 6.61
C GLY A 69 -7.14 1.50 7.50
N THR A 70 -6.48 2.64 7.25
CA THR A 70 -6.75 3.89 7.96
C THR A 70 -7.85 4.71 7.30
N GLU A 71 -8.25 4.34 6.10
CA GLU A 71 -9.33 4.99 5.37
C GLU A 71 -10.69 4.66 5.97
N PHE A 72 -11.69 5.51 5.68
CA PHE A 72 -13.05 5.29 6.15
C PHE A 72 -13.68 4.08 5.48
N HIS A 73 -14.64 3.43 6.18
CA HIS A 73 -15.42 2.30 5.67
C HIS A 73 -16.44 2.74 4.62
N LYS A 74 -15.98 3.13 3.45
CA LYS A 74 -16.85 3.45 2.32
C LYS A 74 -16.80 2.30 1.32
N GLN A 75 -17.96 1.94 0.79
CA GLN A 75 -18.04 0.93 -0.27
C GLN A 75 -17.18 1.30 -1.48
N PHE A 76 -17.14 2.57 -1.82
CA PHE A 76 -16.30 3.07 -2.91
C PHE A 76 -14.82 2.75 -2.65
N TYR A 77 -14.33 2.95 -1.41
CA TYR A 77 -12.94 2.67 -1.07
C TYR A 77 -12.64 1.18 -1.13
N GLN A 78 -13.54 0.36 -0.61
CA GLN A 78 -13.38 -1.10 -0.64
C GLN A 78 -13.32 -1.63 -2.08
N SER A 79 -14.24 -1.20 -2.93
CA SER A 79 -14.25 -1.62 -4.34
C SER A 79 -13.03 -1.09 -5.10
N THR A 80 -12.58 0.11 -4.81
CA THR A 80 -11.42 0.69 -5.46
C THR A 80 -10.15 -0.05 -5.07
N VAL A 81 -9.96 -0.37 -3.79
CA VAL A 81 -8.82 -1.17 -3.33
C VAL A 81 -8.83 -2.54 -3.99
N TYR A 82 -9.99 -3.19 -4.04
CA TYR A 82 -10.12 -4.48 -4.73
C TYR A 82 -9.70 -4.37 -6.21
N ASN A 83 -10.19 -3.35 -6.91
CA ASN A 83 -9.86 -3.14 -8.31
C ASN A 83 -8.36 -2.92 -8.52
N ILE A 84 -7.74 -2.11 -7.70
CA ILE A 84 -6.30 -1.82 -7.78
C ILE A 84 -5.50 -3.12 -7.59
N ILE A 85 -5.74 -3.82 -6.51
CA ILE A 85 -5.00 -5.04 -6.18
C ILE A 85 -5.23 -6.11 -7.26
N ASN A 86 -6.47 -6.36 -7.63
CA ASN A 86 -6.82 -7.39 -8.60
C ASN A 86 -6.22 -7.09 -9.98
N THR A 87 -6.33 -5.86 -10.44
CA THR A 87 -5.81 -5.45 -11.75
C THR A 87 -4.29 -5.54 -11.79
N ARG A 88 -3.62 -5.06 -10.75
CA ARG A 88 -2.16 -5.10 -10.71
C ARG A 88 -1.62 -6.53 -10.60
N MET A 89 -2.31 -7.40 -9.86
CA MET A 89 -1.97 -8.82 -9.83
C MET A 89 -2.11 -9.45 -11.21
N ASN A 90 -3.20 -9.18 -11.92
CA ASN A 90 -3.45 -9.75 -13.23
C ASN A 90 -2.47 -9.24 -14.29
N ARG A 91 -1.90 -8.06 -14.09
CA ARG A 91 -0.90 -7.46 -14.98
C ARG A 91 0.53 -7.74 -14.54
N ASP A 92 0.73 -8.49 -13.48
CA ASP A 92 2.04 -8.79 -12.89
C ASP A 92 2.82 -7.52 -12.54
N LEU A 93 2.14 -6.48 -12.07
CA LEU A 93 2.76 -5.23 -11.66
C LEU A 93 3.11 -5.26 -10.17
N PRO A 94 4.38 -5.00 -9.81
CA PRO A 94 4.81 -5.01 -8.43
C PRO A 94 4.05 -3.99 -7.57
N THR A 95 3.59 -4.44 -6.42
CA THR A 95 2.83 -3.60 -5.49
C THR A 95 3.31 -3.90 -4.07
N ILE A 96 3.55 -2.84 -3.31
CA ILE A 96 3.87 -2.94 -1.88
C ILE A 96 2.70 -2.36 -1.10
N ILE A 97 2.23 -3.12 -0.13
CA ILE A 97 1.15 -2.68 0.76
C ILE A 97 1.68 -2.71 2.18
N SER A 98 1.58 -1.60 2.88
CA SER A 98 1.86 -1.58 4.31
C SER A 98 0.60 -1.32 5.10
N THR A 99 0.49 -1.95 6.26
CA THR A 99 -0.68 -1.80 7.12
C THR A 99 -0.31 -2.06 8.57
N ASN A 100 -1.02 -1.40 9.48
CA ASN A 100 -0.94 -1.67 10.91
C ASN A 100 -1.94 -2.74 11.35
N LEU A 101 -2.80 -3.20 10.43
CA LEU A 101 -3.85 -4.17 10.73
C LEU A 101 -3.31 -5.59 10.59
N ASN A 102 -3.81 -6.50 11.43
CA ASN A 102 -3.53 -7.92 11.29
C ASN A 102 -4.49 -8.56 10.26
N HIS A 103 -4.30 -9.85 10.01
CA HIS A 103 -5.12 -10.59 9.06
C HIS A 103 -6.62 -10.49 9.36
N ASN A 104 -6.99 -10.65 10.62
CA ASN A 104 -8.40 -10.62 11.02
C ASN A 104 -9.01 -9.23 10.83
N GLU A 105 -8.24 -8.19 11.14
CA GLU A 105 -8.68 -6.81 10.96
C GLU A 105 -8.84 -6.45 9.48
N ILE A 106 -7.91 -6.88 8.64
CA ILE A 106 -8.01 -6.70 7.19
C ILE A 106 -9.23 -7.43 6.64
N SER A 107 -9.48 -8.67 7.10
CA SER A 107 -10.64 -9.45 6.67
C SER A 107 -11.96 -8.81 7.08
N ALA A 108 -11.99 -8.15 8.24
CA ALA A 108 -13.18 -7.44 8.70
C ALA A 108 -13.43 -6.15 7.92
N LEU A 109 -12.37 -5.48 7.47
CA LEU A 109 -12.46 -4.20 6.77
C LEU A 109 -12.75 -4.36 5.28
N TYR A 110 -12.13 -5.35 4.67
CA TYR A 110 -12.26 -5.63 3.24
C TYR A 110 -12.95 -6.98 3.03
N ASP A 111 -13.42 -7.19 1.80
CA ASP A 111 -14.00 -8.47 1.39
C ASP A 111 -12.97 -9.59 1.54
N GLU A 112 -13.44 -10.77 1.91
CA GLU A 112 -12.60 -11.98 2.03
C GLU A 112 -11.86 -12.28 0.73
N ARG A 113 -12.43 -11.95 -0.43
CA ARG A 113 -11.77 -12.13 -1.72
C ARG A 113 -10.48 -11.31 -1.82
N ILE A 114 -10.50 -10.07 -1.34
CA ILE A 114 -9.30 -9.21 -1.32
C ILE A 114 -8.27 -9.81 -0.37
N THR A 115 -8.69 -10.14 0.83
CA THR A 115 -7.81 -10.67 1.87
C THR A 115 -7.15 -11.97 1.42
N SER A 116 -7.94 -12.88 0.88
CA SER A 116 -7.43 -14.15 0.36
C SER A 116 -6.37 -13.93 -0.73
N ARG A 117 -6.64 -13.03 -1.68
CA ARG A 117 -5.68 -12.73 -2.74
C ARG A 117 -4.39 -12.14 -2.21
N ILE A 118 -4.47 -11.20 -1.26
CA ILE A 118 -3.28 -10.61 -0.65
C ILE A 118 -2.41 -11.68 0.00
N TYR A 119 -3.00 -12.52 0.83
CA TYR A 119 -2.23 -13.48 1.63
C TYR A 119 -1.79 -14.72 0.85
N THR A 120 -2.40 -15.01 -0.29
CA THR A 120 -1.97 -16.14 -1.12
C THR A 120 -0.99 -15.73 -2.22
N THR A 121 -1.06 -14.49 -2.70
CA THR A 121 -0.26 -14.03 -3.85
C THR A 121 0.96 -13.23 -3.44
N TYR A 122 0.80 -12.33 -2.44
CA TYR A 122 1.89 -11.47 -1.98
C TYR A 122 2.74 -12.14 -0.91
N THR A 123 4.03 -11.81 -0.92
CA THR A 123 4.93 -12.16 0.18
C THR A 123 4.63 -11.26 1.37
N CYS A 124 4.28 -11.86 2.51
CA CYS A 124 3.92 -11.11 3.69
C CYS A 124 5.12 -11.02 4.64
N LEU A 125 5.49 -9.78 4.97
CA LEU A 125 6.57 -9.48 5.92
C LEU A 125 5.94 -8.90 7.19
N HIS A 126 6.15 -9.58 8.30
CA HIS A 126 5.65 -9.10 9.59
C HIS A 126 6.75 -8.38 10.35
N PHE A 127 6.55 -7.07 10.53
CA PHE A 127 7.49 -6.23 11.24
C PHE A 127 7.17 -6.27 12.74
N VAL A 128 8.04 -6.94 13.50
CA VAL A 128 7.92 -7.09 14.95
C VAL A 128 9.17 -6.54 15.62
N GLY A 129 9.08 -6.28 16.91
CA GLY A 129 10.22 -5.84 17.69
C GLY A 129 10.19 -4.35 18.01
N GLN A 130 11.37 -3.75 18.12
CA GLN A 130 11.54 -2.37 18.53
C GLN A 130 11.36 -1.40 17.37
N ASP A 131 11.06 -0.15 17.69
CA ASP A 131 11.03 0.94 16.73
C ASP A 131 12.35 1.04 15.97
N VAL A 132 12.27 1.39 14.68
CA VAL A 132 13.44 1.49 13.80
C VAL A 132 14.51 2.44 14.36
N ARG A 133 14.10 3.55 14.96
CA ARG A 133 15.05 4.51 15.53
C ARG A 133 15.81 3.92 16.69
N VAL A 134 15.18 3.10 17.51
CA VAL A 134 15.84 2.40 18.61
C VAL A 134 16.81 1.35 18.08
N LEU A 135 16.41 0.60 17.05
CA LEU A 135 17.29 -0.39 16.42
C LEU A 135 18.53 0.24 15.81
N LYS A 136 18.38 1.37 15.11
CA LYS A 136 19.53 2.10 14.56
C LYS A 136 20.49 2.55 15.62
N LYS A 137 19.98 3.09 16.72
CA LYS A 137 20.81 3.52 17.84
C LYS A 137 21.58 2.36 18.44
N SER A 138 20.93 1.22 18.64
CA SER A 138 21.58 0.00 19.15
C SER A 138 22.69 -0.48 18.24
N ARG A 139 22.48 -0.49 16.93
CA ARG A 139 23.51 -0.87 15.96
C ARG A 139 24.70 0.05 15.99
N MET A 140 24.49 1.34 16.15
CA MET A 140 25.57 2.32 16.22
C MET A 140 26.39 2.15 17.51
N GLN A 141 25.77 1.73 18.60
CA GLN A 141 26.44 1.45 19.85
C GLN A 141 27.24 0.15 19.85
N ASN A 142 26.74 -0.83 19.11
CA ASN A 142 27.33 -2.17 19.07
C ASN A 142 28.32 -2.37 17.90
N GLY A 143 28.34 -1.42 17.03
CA GLY A 143 29.15 -1.52 15.83
C GLY A 143 30.37 -0.71 15.81
#